data_d5cf555622e284677ac79214f0f36244
#
_entry.id   d5cf555622e284677ac79214f0f36244
#
_cell.length_a   1.000
_cell.length_b   1.000
_cell.length_c   1.000
_cell.angle_alpha   90.00
_cell.angle_beta   90.00
_cell.angle_gamma   90.00
#
_symmetry.space_group_name_H-M   'P 1'
#
loop_
_entity.id
_entity.type
_entity.pdbx_description
1 polymer ?
#
loop_
_entity_poly.entity_id
_entity_poly.type
_entity_poly.pdbx_seq_one_letter_code
_entity_poly.pdbx_strand_id
1 'polypeptide(L)'
;MAFFVIQVRTGKEQQYIKQADKVLQPPEQRLYWPRRALRIRRQGEWKDSVAAIFPGYLFLQAESIPPALYGALKRISGFLRYLKDNQHIEPLNERDREILLHFLSYGEVVQRSRVFFDRDNRIRVISGPLKGMEGRVVKVDRRKGRARIRLEFYEDSFLIDFGFDALEKAADQPPSS
;
A
#
# COMPACT_ATOMS: atom_id res chain seq x y z
N MET A 1 -11.68 2.14 15.78
CA MET A 1 -11.85 3.14 14.71
C MET A 1 -11.96 2.44 13.35
N ALA A 2 -12.76 3.00 12.47
CA ALA A 2 -12.96 2.49 11.12
C ALA A 2 -12.00 3.15 10.12
N PHE A 3 -11.82 2.53 8.97
CA PHE A 3 -11.13 3.12 7.82
C PHE A 3 -12.15 3.35 6.71
N PHE A 4 -12.18 4.56 6.20
CA PHE A 4 -12.98 4.95 5.04
C PHE A 4 -12.06 5.24 3.86
N VAL A 5 -12.53 5.01 2.66
CA VAL A 5 -11.71 5.21 1.46
C VAL A 5 -12.16 6.46 0.72
N ILE A 6 -11.19 7.31 0.42
CA ILE A 6 -11.37 8.49 -0.41
C ILE A 6 -10.59 8.26 -1.69
N GLN A 7 -11.28 8.32 -2.82
CA GLN A 7 -10.63 8.31 -4.12
C GLN A 7 -10.33 9.73 -4.57
N VAL A 8 -9.07 9.96 -4.91
CA VAL A 8 -8.57 11.23 -5.40
C VAL A 8 -7.92 11.04 -6.77
N ARG A 9 -7.72 12.13 -7.48
CA ARG A 9 -7.00 12.09 -8.76
C ARG A 9 -5.59 11.56 -8.55
N THR A 10 -5.24 10.49 -9.26
CA THR A 10 -3.90 9.88 -9.22
C THR A 10 -2.82 10.92 -9.53
N GLY A 11 -1.79 10.98 -8.70
CA GLY A 11 -0.73 11.98 -8.75
C GLY A 11 -1.00 13.25 -7.95
N LYS A 12 -2.21 13.39 -7.38
CA LYS A 12 -2.59 14.53 -6.53
C LYS A 12 -2.71 14.16 -5.04
N GLU A 13 -2.37 12.93 -4.68
CA GLU A 13 -2.54 12.42 -3.32
C GLU A 13 -1.83 13.29 -2.28
N GLN A 14 -0.56 13.65 -2.52
CA GLN A 14 0.21 14.46 -1.58
C GLN A 14 -0.36 15.87 -1.40
N GLN A 15 -0.79 16.50 -2.49
CA GLN A 15 -1.42 17.82 -2.42
C GLN A 15 -2.74 17.78 -1.68
N TYR A 16 -3.52 16.72 -1.93
CA TYR A 16 -4.78 16.49 -1.23
C TYR A 16 -4.56 16.35 0.29
N ILE A 17 -3.62 15.51 0.70
CA ILE A 17 -3.28 15.28 2.11
C ILE A 17 -2.90 16.60 2.80
N LYS A 18 -2.06 17.42 2.19
CA LYS A 18 -1.67 18.73 2.75
C LYS A 18 -2.87 19.64 3.03
N GLN A 19 -3.89 19.60 2.20
CA GLN A 19 -5.11 20.37 2.42
C GLN A 19 -6.02 19.70 3.46
N ALA A 20 -6.12 18.37 3.41
CA ALA A 20 -6.91 17.60 4.35
C ALA A 20 -6.41 17.75 5.79
N ASP A 21 -5.10 17.79 6.00
CA ASP A 21 -4.49 17.97 7.33
C ASP A 21 -4.91 19.26 8.02
N LYS A 22 -5.36 20.26 7.26
CA LYS A 22 -5.87 21.53 7.83
C LYS A 22 -7.29 21.40 8.43
N VAL A 23 -8.03 20.38 8.04
CA VAL A 23 -9.42 20.16 8.48
C VAL A 23 -9.59 18.92 9.34
N LEU A 24 -8.63 18.02 9.34
CA LEU A 24 -8.62 16.82 10.18
C LEU A 24 -8.25 17.18 11.62
N GLN A 25 -8.75 16.40 12.56
CA GLN A 25 -8.53 16.55 14.00
C GLN A 25 -7.76 15.32 14.55
N PRO A 26 -6.41 15.33 14.49
CA PRO A 26 -5.62 14.23 15.05
C PRO A 26 -5.71 14.25 16.59
N PRO A 27 -5.65 13.08 17.26
CA PRO A 27 -5.42 11.75 16.67
C PRO A 27 -6.69 11.04 16.18
N GLU A 28 -7.86 11.60 16.42
CA GLU A 28 -9.17 10.96 16.13
C GLU A 28 -9.46 10.82 14.64
N GLN A 29 -8.84 11.69 13.84
CA GLN A 29 -8.98 11.68 12.39
C GLN A 29 -7.60 11.73 11.75
N ARG A 30 -7.27 10.73 10.96
CA ARG A 30 -5.99 10.65 10.27
C ARG A 30 -6.14 10.06 8.88
N LEU A 31 -5.43 10.66 7.92
CA LEU A 31 -5.40 10.20 6.53
C LEU A 31 -4.10 9.46 6.27
N TYR A 32 -4.19 8.25 5.72
CA TYR A 32 -3.05 7.41 5.35
C TYR A 32 -2.94 7.28 3.84
N TRP A 33 -1.71 7.29 3.38
CA TRP A 33 -1.35 7.04 1.99
C TRP A 33 -0.27 5.97 1.90
N PRO A 34 -0.66 4.69 1.86
CA PRO A 34 0.31 3.59 1.80
C PRO A 34 1.09 3.61 0.48
N ARG A 35 2.42 3.59 0.61
CA ARG A 35 3.35 3.60 -0.52
C ARG A 35 4.38 2.50 -0.35
N ARG A 36 5.07 2.16 -1.42
CA ARG A 36 6.12 1.15 -1.42
C ARG A 36 7.40 1.68 -2.05
N ALA A 37 8.54 1.29 -1.50
CA ALA A 37 9.85 1.57 -2.04
C ALA A 37 10.17 0.58 -3.17
N LEU A 38 10.65 1.11 -4.28
CA LEU A 38 11.08 0.39 -5.48
C LEU A 38 12.45 0.88 -5.91
N ARG A 39 13.15 0.06 -6.69
CA ARG A 39 14.28 0.53 -7.50
C ARG A 39 13.84 0.60 -8.95
N ILE A 40 14.13 1.70 -9.59
CA ILE A 40 13.85 1.93 -11.01
C ILE A 40 15.15 2.21 -11.76
N ARG A 41 15.22 1.81 -13.02
CA ARG A 41 16.35 2.12 -13.88
C ARG A 41 16.02 3.34 -14.73
N ARG A 42 16.81 4.40 -14.59
CA ARG A 42 16.72 5.60 -15.43
C ARG A 42 18.11 5.94 -15.96
N GLN A 43 18.21 6.15 -17.28
CA GLN A 43 19.46 6.51 -17.94
C GLN A 43 20.62 5.55 -17.61
N GLY A 44 20.31 4.25 -17.53
CA GLY A 44 21.30 3.22 -17.21
C GLY A 44 21.62 3.02 -15.72
N GLU A 45 21.18 3.91 -14.85
CA GLU A 45 21.43 3.86 -13.40
C GLU A 45 20.19 3.40 -12.62
N TRP A 46 20.44 2.64 -11.54
CA TRP A 46 19.42 2.26 -10.58
C TRP A 46 19.21 3.37 -9.56
N LYS A 47 17.98 3.82 -9.39
CA LYS A 47 17.58 4.84 -8.42
C LYS A 47 16.44 4.34 -7.55
N ASP A 48 16.44 4.78 -6.29
CA ASP A 48 15.33 4.54 -5.39
C ASP A 48 14.12 5.37 -5.81
N SER A 49 12.94 4.78 -5.69
CA SER A 49 11.66 5.39 -6.02
C SER A 49 10.60 4.95 -5.03
N VAL A 50 9.57 5.74 -4.89
CA VAL A 50 8.41 5.45 -4.05
C VAL A 50 7.15 5.56 -4.90
N ALA A 51 6.27 4.57 -4.80
CA ALA A 51 5.01 4.56 -5.52
C ALA A 51 3.86 4.15 -4.59
N ALA A 52 2.66 4.67 -4.87
CA ALA A 52 1.46 4.28 -4.14
C ALA A 52 1.18 2.78 -4.27
N ILE A 53 0.78 2.12 -3.17
CA ILE A 53 0.31 0.73 -3.23
C ILE A 53 -1.05 0.69 -3.95
N PHE A 54 -1.95 1.61 -3.63
CA PHE A 54 -3.24 1.77 -4.27
C PHE A 54 -3.34 3.17 -4.88
N PRO A 55 -2.95 3.37 -6.15
CA PRO A 55 -2.94 4.69 -6.77
C PRO A 55 -4.31 5.37 -6.75
N GLY A 56 -4.37 6.60 -6.27
CA GLY A 56 -5.60 7.38 -6.18
C GLY A 56 -6.49 7.07 -4.96
N TYR A 57 -6.06 6.16 -4.07
CA TYR A 57 -6.81 5.82 -2.87
C TYR A 57 -6.10 6.33 -1.62
N LEU A 58 -6.85 7.03 -0.77
CA LEU A 58 -6.44 7.47 0.56
C LEU A 58 -7.37 6.85 1.60
N PHE A 59 -6.83 6.59 2.78
CA PHE A 59 -7.54 5.87 3.83
C PHE A 59 -7.71 6.76 5.05
N LEU A 60 -8.95 7.18 5.30
CA LEU A 60 -9.30 8.00 6.45
C LEU A 60 -9.62 7.09 7.64
N GLN A 61 -8.80 7.14 8.66
CA GLN A 61 -9.10 6.56 9.96
C GLN A 61 -9.94 7.56 10.75
N ALA A 62 -11.13 7.17 11.11
CA ALA A 62 -12.07 7.96 11.92
C ALA A 62 -13.13 7.05 12.52
N GLU A 63 -13.82 7.51 13.53
CA GLU A 63 -14.99 6.79 14.05
C GLU A 63 -16.18 6.92 13.11
N SER A 64 -16.36 8.12 12.57
CA SER A 64 -17.42 8.44 11.61
C SER A 64 -16.99 9.62 10.74
N ILE A 65 -17.75 9.91 9.70
CA ILE A 65 -17.56 11.10 8.86
C ILE A 65 -18.75 12.04 9.06
N PRO A 66 -18.65 13.01 10.00
CA PRO A 66 -19.73 13.98 10.19
C PRO A 66 -19.90 14.88 8.96
N PRO A 67 -21.11 15.48 8.76
CA PRO A 67 -21.40 16.30 7.59
C PRO A 67 -20.42 17.44 7.33
N ALA A 68 -19.90 18.06 8.38
CA ALA A 68 -18.89 19.13 8.25
C ALA A 68 -17.57 18.60 7.67
N LEU A 69 -17.09 17.46 8.17
CA LEU A 69 -15.88 16.81 7.65
C LEU A 69 -16.10 16.30 6.22
N TYR A 70 -17.24 15.67 5.95
CA TYR A 70 -17.65 15.22 4.62
C TYR A 70 -17.53 16.36 3.60
N GLY A 71 -18.15 17.50 3.89
CA GLY A 71 -18.16 18.65 3.00
C GLY A 71 -16.78 19.29 2.85
N ALA A 72 -16.01 19.37 3.94
CA ALA A 72 -14.65 19.92 3.92
C ALA A 72 -13.72 19.11 3.02
N LEU A 73 -13.69 17.79 3.17
CA LEU A 73 -12.85 16.90 2.35
C LEU A 73 -13.30 16.88 0.88
N LYS A 74 -14.59 16.94 0.61
CA LYS A 74 -15.15 16.97 -0.75
C LYS A 74 -14.75 18.22 -1.53
N ARG A 75 -14.55 19.35 -0.86
CA ARG A 75 -14.15 20.61 -1.48
C ARG A 75 -12.67 20.72 -1.83
N ILE A 76 -11.85 19.80 -1.34
CA ILE A 76 -10.42 19.81 -1.63
C ILE A 76 -10.18 19.42 -3.09
N SER A 77 -9.34 20.17 -3.79
CA SER A 77 -8.97 19.88 -5.18
C SER A 77 -8.35 18.50 -5.33
N GLY A 78 -8.81 17.76 -6.31
CA GLY A 78 -8.40 16.36 -6.55
C GLY A 78 -9.36 15.33 -5.99
N PHE A 79 -10.32 15.71 -5.15
CA PHE A 79 -11.36 14.80 -4.68
C PHE A 79 -12.18 14.25 -5.87
N LEU A 80 -12.38 12.94 -5.90
CA LEU A 80 -13.26 12.29 -6.86
C LEU A 80 -14.52 11.75 -6.21
N ARG A 81 -14.37 10.91 -5.19
CA ARG A 81 -15.52 10.34 -4.46
C ARG A 81 -15.08 9.67 -3.16
N TYR A 82 -16.06 9.49 -2.28
CA TYR A 82 -15.95 8.49 -1.23
C TYR A 82 -16.32 7.11 -1.76
N LEU A 83 -15.79 6.05 -1.18
CA LEU A 83 -16.21 4.70 -1.45
C LEU A 83 -17.11 4.21 -0.28
N LYS A 84 -18.21 3.51 -0.53
CA LYS A 84 -18.68 2.94 -1.81
C LYS A 84 -19.02 3.99 -2.87
N ASP A 85 -19.86 4.94 -2.54
CA ASP A 85 -20.18 6.13 -3.33
C ASP A 85 -20.45 7.31 -2.38
N ASN A 86 -20.75 8.49 -2.95
CA ASN A 86 -20.94 9.70 -2.14
C ASN A 86 -22.24 9.71 -1.32
N GLN A 87 -23.14 8.79 -1.53
CA GLN A 87 -24.40 8.66 -0.78
C GLN A 87 -24.32 7.55 0.26
N HIS A 88 -23.52 6.52 -0.02
CA HIS A 88 -23.36 5.33 0.83
C HIS A 88 -21.89 5.16 1.14
N ILE A 89 -21.42 5.91 2.15
CA ILE A 89 -20.05 5.80 2.64
C ILE A 89 -20.01 4.67 3.65
N GLU A 90 -19.25 3.64 3.32
CA GLU A 90 -19.07 2.48 4.17
C GLU A 90 -17.60 2.35 4.58
N PRO A 91 -17.32 1.97 5.83
CA PRO A 91 -15.96 1.63 6.22
C PRO A 91 -15.49 0.37 5.50
N LEU A 92 -14.17 0.19 5.43
CA LEU A 92 -13.58 -1.06 4.96
C LEU A 92 -14.16 -2.25 5.74
N ASN A 93 -14.51 -3.32 5.04
CA ASN A 93 -14.81 -4.59 5.67
C ASN A 93 -13.54 -5.15 6.37
N GLU A 94 -13.71 -6.17 7.20
CA GLU A 94 -12.62 -6.71 8.01
C GLU A 94 -11.46 -7.25 7.17
N ARG A 95 -11.75 -7.95 6.07
CA ARG A 95 -10.74 -8.50 5.17
C ARG A 95 -9.87 -7.40 4.53
N ASP A 96 -10.49 -6.35 4.01
CA ASP A 96 -9.78 -5.24 3.37
C ASP A 96 -9.02 -4.42 4.41
N ARG A 97 -9.61 -4.25 5.59
CA ARG A 97 -8.95 -3.62 6.74
C ARG A 97 -7.70 -4.36 7.15
N GLU A 98 -7.73 -5.69 7.21
CA GLU A 98 -6.55 -6.51 7.53
C GLU A 98 -5.43 -6.34 6.51
N ILE A 99 -5.76 -6.29 5.22
CA ILE A 99 -4.79 -6.03 4.14
C ILE A 99 -4.16 -4.64 4.31
N LEU A 100 -4.96 -3.62 4.57
CA LEU A 100 -4.46 -2.27 4.82
C LEU A 100 -3.54 -2.23 6.04
N LEU A 101 -3.95 -2.82 7.15
CA LEU A 101 -3.18 -2.86 8.39
C LEU A 101 -1.89 -3.67 8.23
N HIS A 102 -1.89 -4.72 7.43
CA HIS A 102 -0.67 -5.46 7.09
C HIS A 102 0.40 -4.53 6.52
N PHE A 103 0.06 -3.71 5.52
CA PHE A 103 1.01 -2.77 4.95
C PHE A 103 1.37 -1.65 5.93
N LEU A 104 0.40 -1.05 6.60
CA LEU A 104 0.66 0.02 7.56
C LEU A 104 1.51 -0.42 8.75
N SER A 105 1.53 -1.71 9.10
CA SER A 105 2.40 -2.25 10.13
C SER A 105 3.89 -2.12 9.81
N TYR A 106 4.22 -1.96 8.53
CA TYR A 106 5.58 -1.68 8.04
C TYR A 106 5.87 -0.18 7.81
N GLY A 107 4.95 0.70 8.23
CA GLY A 107 5.00 2.14 8.00
C GLY A 107 4.23 2.56 6.75
N GLU A 108 4.06 3.86 6.56
CA GLU A 108 3.35 4.40 5.39
C GLU A 108 4.13 4.21 4.08
N VAL A 109 5.44 4.07 4.16
CA VAL A 109 6.30 3.69 3.03
C VAL A 109 6.94 2.35 3.37
N VAL A 110 6.38 1.27 2.83
CA VAL A 110 6.93 -0.07 3.05
C VAL A 110 8.22 -0.24 2.27
N GLN A 111 9.25 -0.77 2.94
CA GLN A 111 10.55 -1.02 2.32
C GLN A 111 10.52 -2.31 1.49
N ARG A 112 11.60 -2.55 0.74
CA ARG A 112 11.77 -3.78 -0.01
C ARG A 112 11.86 -4.97 0.95
N SER A 113 11.22 -6.08 0.57
CA SER A 113 11.31 -7.34 1.30
C SER A 113 12.66 -8.02 1.09
N ARG A 114 13.12 -8.77 2.09
CA ARG A 114 14.28 -9.65 1.97
C ARG A 114 13.78 -11.04 1.63
N VAL A 115 14.32 -11.63 0.56
CA VAL A 115 13.88 -12.91 0.04
C VAL A 115 15.07 -13.80 -0.31
N PHE A 116 14.82 -15.09 -0.45
CA PHE A 116 15.70 -16.02 -1.14
C PHE A 116 14.90 -16.91 -2.09
N PHE A 117 15.59 -17.60 -2.97
CA PHE A 117 14.95 -18.55 -3.88
C PHE A 117 15.36 -19.96 -3.47
N ASP A 118 14.39 -20.81 -3.24
CA ASP A 118 14.63 -22.20 -2.85
C ASP A 118 15.14 -23.04 -4.04
N ARG A 119 15.33 -24.35 -3.80
CA ARG A 119 15.84 -25.29 -4.82
C ARG A 119 14.94 -25.38 -6.05
N ASP A 120 13.63 -25.12 -5.89
CA ASP A 120 12.63 -25.14 -6.95
C ASP A 120 12.44 -23.75 -7.60
N ASN A 121 13.35 -22.82 -7.35
CA ASN A 121 13.26 -21.40 -7.79
C ASN A 121 12.01 -20.66 -7.31
N ARG A 122 11.44 -21.09 -6.20
CA ARG A 122 10.30 -20.41 -5.58
C ARG A 122 10.81 -19.31 -4.65
N ILE A 123 10.13 -18.17 -4.68
CA ILE A 123 10.43 -17.07 -3.77
C ILE A 123 10.04 -17.44 -2.34
N ARG A 124 10.95 -17.21 -1.41
CA ARG A 124 10.74 -17.35 0.03
C ARG A 124 11.04 -16.03 0.70
N VAL A 125 10.07 -15.49 1.43
CA VAL A 125 10.20 -14.19 2.07
C VAL A 125 10.73 -14.37 3.50
N ILE A 126 11.84 -13.69 3.80
CA ILE A 126 12.45 -13.69 5.14
C ILE A 126 11.80 -12.60 5.98
N SER A 127 11.71 -11.38 5.44
CA SER A 127 11.16 -10.21 6.13
C SER A 127 10.59 -9.20 5.14
N GLY A 128 9.79 -8.29 5.65
CA GLY A 128 9.21 -7.21 4.87
C GLY A 128 7.75 -7.45 4.47
N PRO A 129 7.16 -6.52 3.69
CA PRO A 129 5.73 -6.51 3.41
C PRO A 129 5.21 -7.70 2.60
N LEU A 130 6.08 -8.41 1.86
CA LEU A 130 5.70 -9.64 1.15
C LEU A 130 5.57 -10.85 2.08
N LYS A 131 6.00 -10.75 3.34
CA LYS A 131 5.84 -11.83 4.32
C LYS A 131 4.36 -12.15 4.56
N GLY A 132 3.97 -13.40 4.36
CA GLY A 132 2.58 -13.82 4.41
C GLY A 132 1.80 -13.56 3.12
N MET A 133 2.43 -12.97 2.10
CA MET A 133 1.82 -12.67 0.80
C MET A 133 2.33 -13.58 -0.33
N GLU A 134 3.15 -14.59 0.00
CA GLU A 134 3.80 -15.48 -0.98
C GLU A 134 2.79 -16.18 -1.90
N GLY A 135 1.64 -16.60 -1.35
CA GLY A 135 0.56 -17.23 -2.12
C GLY A 135 -0.14 -16.30 -3.12
N ARG A 136 0.11 -14.99 -3.02
CA ARG A 136 -0.46 -13.98 -3.93
C ARG A 136 0.48 -13.58 -5.06
N VAL A 137 1.72 -14.10 -5.06
CA VAL A 137 2.72 -13.79 -6.07
C VAL A 137 2.33 -14.44 -7.39
N VAL A 138 2.17 -13.61 -8.44
CA VAL A 138 1.79 -14.05 -9.78
C VAL A 138 2.94 -13.90 -10.79
N LYS A 139 3.96 -13.10 -10.48
CA LYS A 139 5.13 -12.92 -11.32
C LYS A 139 6.33 -12.50 -10.48
N VAL A 140 7.50 -13.00 -10.83
CA VAL A 140 8.79 -12.60 -10.23
C VAL A 140 9.73 -12.13 -11.32
N ASP A 141 10.26 -10.94 -11.20
CA ASP A 141 11.34 -10.40 -12.03
C ASP A 141 12.60 -10.27 -11.18
N ARG A 142 13.47 -11.28 -11.26
CA ARG A 142 14.71 -11.34 -10.46
C ARG A 142 15.69 -10.23 -10.83
N ARG A 143 15.73 -9.86 -12.12
CA ARG A 143 16.63 -8.80 -12.61
C ARG A 143 16.26 -7.44 -12.04
N LYS A 144 14.99 -7.13 -11.98
CA LYS A 144 14.48 -5.87 -11.43
C LYS A 144 14.31 -5.92 -9.91
N GLY A 145 14.39 -7.11 -9.29
CA GLY A 145 14.07 -7.29 -7.88
C GLY A 145 12.62 -6.95 -7.56
N ARG A 146 11.68 -7.49 -8.35
CA ARG A 146 10.25 -7.23 -8.20
C ARG A 146 9.45 -8.51 -8.17
N ALA A 147 8.52 -8.59 -7.23
CA ALA A 147 7.47 -9.58 -7.18
C ALA A 147 6.12 -8.90 -7.37
N ARG A 148 5.37 -9.35 -8.35
CA ARG A 148 4.01 -8.87 -8.59
C ARG A 148 3.04 -9.72 -7.82
N ILE A 149 2.25 -9.10 -6.97
CA ILE A 149 1.17 -9.76 -6.24
C ILE A 149 -0.20 -9.32 -6.77
N ARG A 150 -1.17 -10.22 -6.64
CA ARG A 150 -2.57 -9.93 -6.89
C ARG A 150 -3.26 -9.73 -5.55
N LEU A 151 -3.89 -8.58 -5.37
CA LEU A 151 -4.71 -8.25 -4.22
C LEU A 151 -6.14 -8.03 -4.64
N GLU A 152 -7.05 -8.78 -4.06
CA GLU A 152 -8.47 -8.47 -4.09
C GLU A 152 -8.74 -7.49 -2.95
N PHE A 153 -9.11 -6.27 -3.29
CA PHE A 153 -9.29 -5.20 -2.34
C PHE A 153 -10.42 -4.28 -2.79
N TYR A 154 -11.37 -4.02 -1.92
CA TYR A 154 -12.51 -3.15 -2.17
C TYR A 154 -13.28 -3.50 -3.47
N GLU A 155 -13.65 -4.77 -3.63
CA GLU A 155 -14.37 -5.32 -4.81
C GLU A 155 -13.58 -5.18 -6.13
N ASP A 156 -12.31 -4.82 -6.06
CA ASP A 156 -11.42 -4.66 -7.20
C ASP A 156 -10.21 -5.57 -7.12
N SER A 157 -9.58 -5.83 -8.25
CA SER A 157 -8.38 -6.65 -8.34
C SER A 157 -7.19 -5.78 -8.73
N PHE A 158 -6.17 -5.77 -7.88
CA PHE A 158 -4.95 -4.99 -8.08
C PHE A 158 -3.77 -5.90 -8.36
N LEU A 159 -2.99 -5.56 -9.38
CA LEU A 159 -1.67 -6.15 -9.66
C LEU A 159 -0.62 -5.13 -9.24
N ILE A 160 0.17 -5.46 -8.22
CA ILE A 160 1.08 -4.51 -7.60
C ILE A 160 2.48 -5.12 -7.55
N ASP A 161 3.46 -4.40 -8.08
CA ASP A 161 4.87 -4.78 -7.99
C ASP A 161 5.45 -4.29 -6.67
N PHE A 162 5.99 -5.22 -5.88
CA PHE A 162 6.77 -4.92 -4.68
C PHE A 162 8.24 -5.22 -4.90
N GLY A 163 9.10 -4.34 -4.38
CA GLY A 163 10.53 -4.53 -4.44
C GLY A 163 11.02 -5.60 -3.46
N PHE A 164 12.05 -6.33 -3.85
CA PHE A 164 12.77 -7.23 -2.97
C PHE A 164 14.26 -7.16 -3.19
N ASP A 165 15.00 -7.51 -2.14
CA ASP A 165 16.44 -7.79 -2.18
C ASP A 165 16.62 -9.29 -1.98
N ALA A 166 17.22 -9.95 -2.99
CA ALA A 166 17.48 -11.38 -2.92
C ALA A 166 18.82 -11.63 -2.19
N LEU A 167 18.78 -12.53 -1.21
CA LEU A 167 20.00 -13.03 -0.56
C LEU A 167 20.64 -14.10 -1.45
N GLU A 168 21.97 -14.13 -1.44
CA GLU A 168 22.71 -15.15 -2.15
C GLU A 168 22.53 -16.54 -1.50
N LYS A 169 22.69 -17.59 -2.32
CA LYS A 169 22.44 -18.98 -1.90
C LYS A 169 23.33 -19.40 -0.72
N ALA A 170 22.72 -20.12 0.20
CA ALA A 170 23.27 -21.15 1.09
C ALA A 170 24.21 -20.71 2.23
N ALA A 171 24.83 -19.54 2.26
CA ALA A 171 25.69 -19.13 3.38
C ALA A 171 24.90 -18.54 4.56
N ASP A 172 23.65 -18.09 4.32
CA ASP A 172 22.82 -17.37 5.28
C ASP A 172 21.54 -18.10 5.69
N GLN A 173 21.44 -19.42 5.43
CA GLN A 173 20.30 -20.18 5.97
C GLN A 173 20.57 -20.47 7.46
N PRO A 174 19.67 -20.04 8.37
CA PRO A 174 19.74 -20.55 9.74
C PRO A 174 19.58 -22.07 9.72
N PRO A 175 20.26 -22.79 10.61
CA PRO A 175 20.14 -24.23 10.67
C PRO A 175 18.69 -24.62 10.87
N SER A 176 18.20 -25.51 10.02
CA SER A 176 16.87 -26.12 10.16
C SER A 176 16.84 -26.88 11.48
N SER A 177 16.07 -26.36 12.39
CA SER A 177 15.67 -27.08 13.62
C SER A 177 14.62 -28.09 13.29
#